data_68cded499f2a5edfa4f74a08e9c574fc
#
_entry.id   68cded499f2a5edfa4f74a08e9c574fc
#
_cell.length_a   1.000
_cell.length_b   1.000
_cell.length_c   1.000
_cell.angle_alpha   90.00
_cell.angle_beta   90.00
_cell.angle_gamma   90.00
#
_symmetry.space_group_name_H-M   'P 1'
#
loop_
_entity.id
_entity.type
_entity.pdbx_description
1 polymer ?
#
loop_
_entity_poly.entity_id
_entity_poly.type
_entity_poly.pdbx_seq_one_letter_code
_entity_poly.pdbx_strand_id
1 'polypeptide(L)'
;IKPEISAMGTSVFSTWIPNNSYSTISGTSMSTPGVSGTAALLYQRYKQLNANALPPSALIKNIICNGAEDLGNPGPDYTFGFGRLNALTAVRILEDNRYAVNTITTGNANDINITVPVGAVRLSVMLTWNDPAGALNADPALVNDLDLSVISGAITTLPWIMDKNNPSFNATRGVDTYSNIEQITIDNPAAGSYTLKVNGTAVAVGPNQQYSLTWIIEQQYIEVLYPNGGENLSPGSSQVITWDNAGISANQTVEYSLNNGANWTTISSSVPATTTRLT
;
A
#
# COMPACT_ATOMS: atom_id res chain seq x y z
N ILE A 1 5.33 13.33 8.09
CA ILE A 1 5.60 12.07 8.80
C ILE A 1 7.01 11.56 8.49
N LYS A 2 7.73 11.03 9.49
CA LYS A 2 9.01 10.33 9.37
C LYS A 2 9.10 9.26 10.47
N PRO A 3 9.46 7.98 10.13
CA PRO A 3 9.67 7.48 8.78
C PRO A 3 8.38 7.52 7.96
N GLU A 4 8.48 7.49 6.62
CA GLU A 4 7.30 7.37 5.75
C GLU A 4 6.98 5.90 5.47
N ILE A 5 8.02 5.05 5.44
CA ILE A 5 7.91 3.62 5.10
C ILE A 5 8.95 2.81 5.89
N SER A 6 8.58 1.60 6.27
CA SER A 6 9.46 0.62 6.89
C SER A 6 9.76 -0.53 5.92
N ALA A 7 10.94 -1.13 6.04
CA ALA A 7 11.33 -2.30 5.27
C ALA A 7 12.25 -3.22 6.10
N MET A 8 12.47 -4.45 5.63
CA MET A 8 13.33 -5.41 6.30
C MET A 8 14.75 -4.86 6.45
N GLY A 9 15.17 -4.69 7.69
CA GLY A 9 16.51 -4.16 8.02
C GLY A 9 17.17 -4.90 9.19
N THR A 10 16.56 -5.99 9.70
CA THR A 10 17.08 -6.78 10.81
C THR A 10 17.61 -8.11 10.29
N SER A 11 18.84 -8.46 10.72
CA SER A 11 19.50 -9.74 10.40
C SER A 11 19.58 -9.99 8.88
N VAL A 12 19.93 -8.96 8.11
CA VAL A 12 20.08 -9.07 6.66
C VAL A 12 21.44 -9.70 6.33
N PHE A 13 21.40 -10.86 5.67
CA PHE A 13 22.59 -11.55 5.17
C PHE A 13 22.94 -11.04 3.78
N SER A 14 24.17 -10.54 3.60
CA SER A 14 24.63 -9.99 2.32
C SER A 14 26.16 -10.07 2.19
N THR A 15 26.65 -9.68 1.03
CA THR A 15 28.09 -9.59 0.76
C THR A 15 28.79 -8.64 1.73
N TRP A 16 30.04 -8.98 2.10
CA TRP A 16 30.81 -8.23 3.07
C TRP A 16 32.28 -8.11 2.64
N ILE A 17 33.03 -7.29 3.34
CA ILE A 17 34.50 -7.14 3.20
C ILE A 17 35.20 -7.97 4.29
N PRO A 18 36.44 -8.52 4.00
CA PRO A 18 37.14 -8.53 2.74
C PRO A 18 36.54 -9.48 1.69
N ASN A 19 37.14 -9.50 0.50
CA ASN A 19 36.68 -10.22 -0.69
C ASN A 19 36.14 -11.62 -0.43
N ASN A 20 35.02 -11.95 -1.09
CA ASN A 20 34.30 -13.23 -1.01
C ASN A 20 33.80 -13.60 0.40
N SER A 21 33.53 -12.62 1.23
CA SER A 21 32.90 -12.83 2.53
C SER A 21 31.44 -12.42 2.53
N TYR A 22 30.71 -12.90 3.52
CA TYR A 22 29.32 -12.56 3.79
C TYR A 22 29.16 -12.29 5.28
N SER A 23 28.20 -11.46 5.62
CA SER A 23 27.87 -11.15 7.02
C SER A 23 26.39 -10.88 7.19
N THR A 24 25.92 -11.02 8.41
CA THR A 24 24.55 -10.66 8.82
C THR A 24 24.63 -9.42 9.69
N ILE A 25 23.99 -8.35 9.24
CA ILE A 25 23.93 -7.09 9.98
C ILE A 25 22.51 -6.52 10.03
N SER A 26 22.29 -5.59 10.92
CA SER A 26 20.99 -4.91 11.07
C SER A 26 21.17 -3.40 11.02
N GLY A 27 20.19 -2.71 10.46
CA GLY A 27 20.17 -1.25 10.40
C GLY A 27 19.24 -0.72 9.30
N THR A 28 18.93 0.57 9.36
CA THR A 28 18.17 1.26 8.32
C THR A 28 18.91 1.26 6.98
N SER A 29 20.24 1.17 6.99
CA SER A 29 21.07 1.00 5.78
C SER A 29 20.82 -0.34 5.06
N MET A 30 20.25 -1.33 5.73
CA MET A 30 19.86 -2.63 5.17
C MET A 30 18.43 -2.61 4.66
N SER A 31 17.54 -1.81 5.24
CA SER A 31 16.16 -1.64 4.76
C SER A 31 16.08 -0.70 3.54
N THR A 32 16.89 0.36 3.50
CA THR A 32 16.88 1.36 2.41
C THR A 32 17.05 0.76 1.02
N PRO A 33 18.00 -0.18 0.77
CA PRO A 33 18.14 -0.81 -0.54
C PRO A 33 16.90 -1.58 -1.01
N GLY A 34 16.13 -2.17 -0.08
CA GLY A 34 14.87 -2.82 -0.40
C GLY A 34 13.84 -1.82 -0.95
N VAL A 35 13.73 -0.64 -0.34
CA VAL A 35 12.85 0.44 -0.83
C VAL A 35 13.36 0.99 -2.16
N SER A 36 14.68 1.24 -2.29
CA SER A 36 15.29 1.75 -3.53
C SER A 36 15.16 0.76 -4.70
N GLY A 37 15.34 -0.54 -4.42
CA GLY A 37 15.14 -1.61 -5.41
C GLY A 37 13.68 -1.68 -5.87
N THR A 38 12.73 -1.60 -4.96
CA THR A 38 11.30 -1.54 -5.29
C THR A 38 11.00 -0.29 -6.14
N ALA A 39 11.52 0.88 -5.77
CA ALA A 39 11.35 2.09 -6.57
C ALA A 39 11.90 1.91 -7.99
N ALA A 40 13.08 1.30 -8.16
CA ALA A 40 13.66 1.02 -9.49
C ALA A 40 12.76 0.11 -10.34
N LEU A 41 12.17 -0.94 -9.76
CA LEU A 41 11.21 -1.82 -10.43
C LEU A 41 9.93 -1.07 -10.82
N LEU A 42 9.41 -0.20 -9.95
CA LEU A 42 8.24 0.64 -10.24
C LEU A 42 8.53 1.61 -11.40
N TYR A 43 9.71 2.25 -11.43
CA TYR A 43 10.14 3.07 -12.57
C TYR A 43 10.19 2.27 -13.87
N GLN A 44 10.76 1.08 -13.83
CA GLN A 44 10.81 0.18 -15.00
C GLN A 44 9.40 -0.17 -15.47
N ARG A 45 8.51 -0.58 -14.54
CA ARG A 45 7.15 -0.98 -14.89
C ARG A 45 6.31 0.18 -15.41
N TYR A 46 6.41 1.35 -14.79
CA TYR A 46 5.75 2.54 -15.26
C TYR A 46 6.15 2.89 -16.71
N LYS A 47 7.46 2.85 -17.01
CA LYS A 47 7.96 3.08 -18.38
C LYS A 47 7.41 2.09 -19.39
N GLN A 48 7.30 0.81 -19.02
CA GLN A 48 6.71 -0.22 -19.90
C GLN A 48 5.23 0.08 -20.21
N LEU A 49 4.48 0.55 -19.22
CA LEU A 49 3.05 0.85 -19.36
C LEU A 49 2.79 2.21 -20.02
N ASN A 50 3.74 3.15 -19.98
CA ASN A 50 3.55 4.53 -20.39
C ASN A 50 4.52 4.97 -21.50
N ALA A 51 4.73 4.15 -22.54
CA ALA A 51 5.53 4.48 -23.72
C ALA A 51 6.94 5.06 -23.39
N ASN A 52 7.62 4.50 -22.39
CA ASN A 52 8.91 4.94 -21.86
C ASN A 52 8.91 6.31 -21.13
N ALA A 53 7.77 6.91 -20.84
CA ALA A 53 7.71 8.10 -20.00
C ALA A 53 8.24 7.82 -18.58
N LEU A 54 8.80 8.84 -17.93
CA LEU A 54 9.23 8.75 -16.53
C LEU A 54 8.05 9.11 -15.60
N PRO A 55 7.85 8.37 -14.50
CA PRO A 55 6.83 8.73 -13.52
C PRO A 55 7.25 10.00 -12.75
N PRO A 56 6.29 10.83 -12.32
CA PRO A 56 6.55 11.83 -11.30
C PRO A 56 7.08 11.19 -10.01
N SER A 57 8.03 11.83 -9.33
CA SER A 57 8.59 11.31 -8.07
C SER A 57 7.52 11.18 -6.97
N ALA A 58 6.57 12.12 -6.93
CA ALA A 58 5.42 12.06 -6.03
C ALA A 58 4.58 10.81 -6.25
N LEU A 59 4.40 10.34 -7.50
CA LEU A 59 3.66 9.12 -7.80
C LEU A 59 4.38 7.87 -7.24
N ILE A 60 5.69 7.76 -7.41
CA ILE A 60 6.45 6.60 -6.89
C ILE A 60 6.40 6.56 -5.36
N LYS A 61 6.57 7.72 -4.70
CA LYS A 61 6.40 7.84 -3.25
C LYS A 61 4.99 7.41 -2.83
N ASN A 62 3.97 7.92 -3.51
CA ASN A 62 2.57 7.58 -3.26
C ASN A 62 2.32 6.06 -3.34
N ILE A 63 2.73 5.43 -4.44
CA ILE A 63 2.55 4.00 -4.68
C ILE A 63 3.21 3.16 -3.58
N ILE A 64 4.43 3.51 -3.17
CA ILE A 64 5.17 2.80 -2.11
C ILE A 64 4.44 2.93 -0.77
N CYS A 65 3.99 4.14 -0.42
CA CYS A 65 3.33 4.39 0.86
C CYS A 65 1.90 3.84 0.90
N ASN A 66 1.11 4.01 -0.18
CA ASN A 66 -0.26 3.50 -0.22
C ASN A 66 -0.31 1.97 -0.32
N GLY A 67 0.69 1.37 -0.98
CA GLY A 67 0.82 -0.09 -1.11
C GLY A 67 1.42 -0.77 0.13
N ALA A 68 1.79 -0.03 1.16
CA ALA A 68 2.39 -0.58 2.37
C ALA A 68 1.39 -1.41 3.19
N GLU A 69 1.91 -2.42 3.89
CA GLU A 69 1.17 -3.17 4.88
C GLU A 69 1.19 -2.41 6.20
N ASP A 70 0.01 -2.01 6.68
CA ASP A 70 -0.15 -1.26 7.92
C ASP A 70 0.40 -2.04 9.12
N LEU A 71 1.24 -1.41 9.92
CA LEU A 71 1.86 -1.98 11.12
C LEU A 71 1.72 -1.02 12.29
N GLY A 72 1.62 -1.58 13.49
CA GLY A 72 1.53 -0.78 14.72
C GLY A 72 0.11 -0.31 14.99
N ASN A 73 -0.07 1.00 15.12
CA ASN A 73 -1.39 1.60 15.30
C ASN A 73 -2.17 1.60 13.98
N PRO A 74 -3.50 1.50 13.99
CA PRO A 74 -4.29 1.61 12.77
C PRO A 74 -4.05 2.94 12.03
N GLY A 75 -3.73 2.85 10.74
CA GLY A 75 -3.32 4.00 9.93
C GLY A 75 -1.86 4.41 10.16
N PRO A 76 -1.43 5.59 9.70
CA PRO A 76 -0.04 6.01 9.82
C PRO A 76 0.35 6.27 11.29
N ASP A 77 1.58 5.92 11.65
CA ASP A 77 2.17 6.23 12.95
C ASP A 77 3.64 6.67 12.84
N TYR A 78 4.22 7.18 13.94
CA TYR A 78 5.60 7.66 13.96
C TYR A 78 6.64 6.54 14.10
N THR A 79 6.23 5.28 14.30
CA THR A 79 7.11 4.11 14.42
C THR A 79 7.35 3.47 13.04
N PHE A 80 6.29 3.22 12.30
CA PHE A 80 6.32 2.48 11.03
C PHE A 80 5.98 3.33 9.80
N GLY A 81 5.55 4.58 9.98
CA GLY A 81 5.06 5.41 8.90
C GLY A 81 3.71 4.93 8.38
N PHE A 82 3.60 4.73 7.07
CA PHE A 82 2.43 4.12 6.45
C PHE A 82 2.46 2.58 6.48
N GLY A 83 3.52 1.98 7.08
CA GLY A 83 3.65 0.55 7.27
C GLY A 83 4.87 -0.07 6.60
N ARG A 84 4.83 -1.38 6.40
CA ARG A 84 5.90 -2.17 5.80
C ARG A 84 5.77 -2.17 4.27
N LEU A 85 6.90 -1.96 3.59
CA LEU A 85 7.00 -2.06 2.13
C LEU A 85 6.42 -3.38 1.60
N ASN A 86 5.47 -3.28 0.69
CA ASN A 86 4.93 -4.40 -0.08
C ASN A 86 5.07 -4.09 -1.58
N ALA A 87 6.11 -4.65 -2.20
CA ALA A 87 6.43 -4.41 -3.59
C ALA A 87 5.37 -4.97 -4.56
N LEU A 88 4.70 -6.07 -4.20
CA LEU A 88 3.64 -6.66 -5.03
C LEU A 88 2.41 -5.76 -5.07
N THR A 89 1.94 -5.29 -3.92
CA THR A 89 0.82 -4.34 -3.87
C THR A 89 1.16 -3.04 -4.59
N ALA A 90 2.39 -2.55 -4.43
CA ALA A 90 2.87 -1.36 -5.10
C ALA A 90 2.83 -1.49 -6.64
N VAL A 91 3.31 -2.59 -7.21
CA VAL A 91 3.29 -2.77 -8.67
C VAL A 91 1.86 -2.97 -9.21
N ARG A 92 0.98 -3.62 -8.44
CA ARG A 92 -0.45 -3.80 -8.82
C ARG A 92 -1.18 -2.47 -8.99
N ILE A 93 -0.83 -1.42 -8.24
CA ILE A 93 -1.39 -0.07 -8.46
C ILE A 93 -1.15 0.39 -9.90
N LEU A 94 0.06 0.17 -10.43
CA LEU A 94 0.40 0.52 -11.81
C LEU A 94 -0.31 -0.40 -12.83
N GLU A 95 -0.29 -1.69 -12.60
CA GLU A 95 -0.85 -2.70 -13.51
C GLU A 95 -2.36 -2.60 -13.64
N ASP A 96 -3.05 -2.31 -12.53
CA ASP A 96 -4.49 -2.11 -12.48
C ASP A 96 -4.91 -0.70 -12.91
N ASN A 97 -3.94 0.17 -13.28
CA ASN A 97 -4.18 1.58 -13.61
C ASN A 97 -4.96 2.33 -12.52
N ARG A 98 -4.62 2.07 -11.24
CA ARG A 98 -5.28 2.67 -10.08
C ARG A 98 -4.54 3.90 -9.58
N TYR A 99 -4.23 4.80 -10.50
CA TYR A 99 -3.57 6.06 -10.18
C TYR A 99 -4.02 7.18 -11.13
N ALA A 100 -3.85 8.41 -10.68
CA ALA A 100 -4.01 9.61 -11.50
C ALA A 100 -2.92 10.62 -11.16
N VAL A 101 -2.45 11.33 -12.19
CA VAL A 101 -1.55 12.49 -12.05
C VAL A 101 -2.26 13.68 -12.69
N ASN A 102 -2.59 14.66 -11.89
CA ASN A 102 -3.31 15.86 -12.33
C ASN A 102 -2.71 17.14 -11.74
N THR A 103 -3.23 18.27 -12.13
CA THR A 103 -2.92 19.56 -11.55
C THR A 103 -4.17 20.20 -10.97
N ILE A 104 -3.99 21.06 -9.95
CA ILE A 104 -5.08 21.79 -9.32
C ILE A 104 -4.66 23.21 -8.98
N THR A 105 -5.61 24.13 -8.97
CA THR A 105 -5.43 25.54 -8.57
C THR A 105 -6.26 25.82 -7.32
N THR A 106 -5.97 26.89 -6.62
CA THR A 106 -6.73 27.32 -5.43
C THR A 106 -8.23 27.44 -5.75
N GLY A 107 -9.04 26.92 -4.86
CA GLY A 107 -10.51 26.98 -4.90
C GLY A 107 -11.18 26.00 -5.88
N ASN A 108 -10.40 25.21 -6.61
CA ASN A 108 -10.93 24.16 -7.50
C ASN A 108 -10.91 22.80 -6.84
N ALA A 109 -11.72 21.88 -7.39
CA ALA A 109 -11.75 20.49 -7.01
C ALA A 109 -11.66 19.58 -8.24
N ASN A 110 -10.96 18.46 -8.10
CA ASN A 110 -10.92 17.37 -9.07
C ASN A 110 -11.55 16.12 -8.47
N ASP A 111 -12.53 15.56 -9.16
CA ASP A 111 -13.25 14.36 -8.75
C ASP A 111 -12.85 13.17 -9.63
N ILE A 112 -12.52 12.04 -8.99
CA ILE A 112 -12.29 10.76 -9.67
C ILE A 112 -13.30 9.76 -9.12
N ASN A 113 -14.16 9.25 -10.01
CA ASN A 113 -15.18 8.27 -9.62
C ASN A 113 -14.64 6.85 -9.80
N ILE A 114 -14.79 6.05 -8.76
CA ILE A 114 -14.44 4.63 -8.75
C ILE A 114 -15.64 3.79 -8.32
N THR A 115 -15.60 2.51 -8.66
CA THR A 115 -16.59 1.53 -8.18
C THR A 115 -15.91 0.55 -7.23
N VAL A 116 -16.45 0.43 -6.03
CA VAL A 116 -16.04 -0.57 -5.05
C VAL A 116 -16.93 -1.81 -5.27
N PRO A 117 -16.38 -2.99 -5.55
CA PRO A 117 -17.15 -4.21 -5.77
C PRO A 117 -17.66 -4.82 -4.46
N VAL A 118 -18.61 -5.73 -4.57
CA VAL A 118 -19.05 -6.56 -3.45
C VAL A 118 -17.87 -7.40 -2.94
N GLY A 119 -17.75 -7.53 -1.61
CA GLY A 119 -16.68 -8.33 -0.99
C GLY A 119 -15.35 -7.59 -0.84
N ALA A 120 -15.32 -6.28 -1.10
CA ALA A 120 -14.15 -5.48 -0.77
C ALA A 120 -13.97 -5.42 0.76
N VAL A 121 -12.73 -5.65 1.22
CA VAL A 121 -12.38 -5.63 2.66
C VAL A 121 -11.73 -4.33 3.09
N ARG A 122 -11.09 -3.64 2.15
CA ARG A 122 -10.49 -2.32 2.39
C ARG A 122 -10.45 -1.50 1.11
N LEU A 123 -10.75 -0.21 1.23
CA LEU A 123 -10.40 0.83 0.26
C LEU A 123 -9.32 1.70 0.90
N SER A 124 -8.17 1.85 0.23
CA SER A 124 -7.12 2.78 0.61
C SER A 124 -6.92 3.79 -0.51
N VAL A 125 -6.90 5.07 -0.18
CA VAL A 125 -6.71 6.18 -1.12
C VAL A 125 -5.62 7.09 -0.58
N MET A 126 -4.66 7.47 -1.43
CA MET A 126 -3.57 8.34 -1.02
C MET A 126 -3.33 9.46 -2.03
N LEU A 127 -3.19 10.66 -1.52
CA LEU A 127 -2.81 11.87 -2.22
C LEU A 127 -1.37 12.25 -1.84
N THR A 128 -0.55 12.64 -2.83
CA THR A 128 0.80 13.19 -2.59
C THR A 128 1.13 14.26 -3.60
N TRP A 129 1.93 15.23 -3.20
CA TRP A 129 2.50 16.22 -4.10
C TRP A 129 3.91 16.64 -3.71
N ASN A 130 4.65 17.15 -4.67
CA ASN A 130 5.93 17.80 -4.41
C ASN A 130 5.63 19.26 -4.08
N ASP A 131 5.62 19.56 -2.79
CA ASP A 131 5.37 20.91 -2.29
C ASP A 131 6.56 21.83 -2.55
N PRO A 132 6.35 23.10 -2.88
CA PRO A 132 7.42 24.10 -2.93
C PRO A 132 8.14 24.23 -1.58
N ALA A 133 9.37 24.72 -1.62
CA ALA A 133 10.14 24.93 -0.38
C ALA A 133 9.47 26.01 0.49
N GLY A 134 9.19 25.65 1.74
CA GLY A 134 8.72 26.57 2.76
C GLY A 134 9.80 27.56 3.22
N ALA A 135 9.40 28.64 3.89
CA ALA A 135 10.33 29.56 4.52
C ALA A 135 11.15 28.84 5.59
N LEU A 136 12.36 29.36 5.87
CA LEU A 136 13.21 28.80 6.91
C LEU A 136 12.49 28.90 8.28
N ASN A 137 12.43 27.77 9.01
CA ASN A 137 11.73 27.63 10.29
C ASN A 137 10.21 27.86 10.24
N ALA A 138 9.57 27.73 9.06
CA ALA A 138 8.12 27.76 9.00
C ALA A 138 7.47 26.57 9.74
N ASP A 139 6.39 26.83 10.47
CA ASP A 139 5.52 25.83 11.08
C ASP A 139 4.06 26.28 10.90
N PRO A 140 3.28 25.63 10.02
CA PRO A 140 3.66 24.49 9.17
C PRO A 140 4.67 24.86 8.08
N ALA A 141 5.45 23.88 7.63
CA ALA A 141 6.35 24.03 6.48
C ALA A 141 5.62 23.87 5.14
N LEU A 142 4.37 23.44 5.17
CA LEU A 142 3.50 23.26 4.01
C LEU A 142 3.25 24.61 3.34
N VAL A 143 3.41 24.67 2.00
CA VAL A 143 3.25 25.88 1.20
C VAL A 143 1.99 25.83 0.36
N ASN A 144 1.81 24.73 -0.39
CA ASN A 144 0.59 24.48 -1.14
C ASN A 144 -0.22 23.42 -0.42
N ASP A 145 -1.44 23.78 -0.03
CA ASP A 145 -2.34 22.96 0.77
C ASP A 145 -3.42 22.36 -0.14
N LEU A 146 -3.42 21.03 -0.23
CA LEU A 146 -4.41 20.22 -0.95
C LEU A 146 -5.08 19.28 0.04
N ASP A 147 -6.39 19.11 -0.08
CA ASP A 147 -7.18 18.22 0.77
C ASP A 147 -7.75 17.04 -0.01
N LEU A 148 -7.61 15.84 0.55
CA LEU A 148 -8.25 14.62 0.07
C LEU A 148 -9.55 14.37 0.84
N SER A 149 -10.58 13.93 0.15
CA SER A 149 -11.77 13.33 0.76
C SER A 149 -12.31 12.19 -0.10
N VAL A 150 -12.95 11.23 0.54
CA VAL A 150 -13.64 10.11 -0.13
C VAL A 150 -15.12 10.20 0.21
N ILE A 151 -15.96 10.28 -0.83
CA ILE A 151 -17.40 10.46 -0.70
C ILE A 151 -18.13 9.23 -1.21
N SER A 152 -19.04 8.68 -0.40
CA SER A 152 -19.95 7.60 -0.78
C SER A 152 -21.36 7.92 -0.28
N GLY A 153 -22.28 8.20 -1.20
CA GLY A 153 -23.60 8.71 -0.84
C GLY A 153 -23.53 10.00 -0.04
N ALA A 154 -24.06 10.00 1.18
CA ALA A 154 -24.02 11.14 2.09
C ALA A 154 -22.80 11.14 3.04
N ILE A 155 -21.93 10.12 2.96
CA ILE A 155 -20.80 9.96 3.87
C ILE A 155 -19.54 10.55 3.22
N THR A 156 -18.86 11.43 3.96
CA THR A 156 -17.53 11.95 3.61
C THR A 156 -16.52 11.44 4.62
N THR A 157 -15.49 10.75 4.14
CA THR A 157 -14.36 10.28 4.95
C THR A 157 -13.18 11.19 4.71
N LEU A 158 -12.54 11.66 5.78
CA LEU A 158 -11.37 12.52 5.78
C LEU A 158 -10.08 11.71 6.00
N PRO A 159 -8.90 12.29 5.70
CA PRO A 159 -7.60 11.65 5.89
C PRO A 159 -7.30 11.32 7.34
N TRP A 160 -6.30 10.46 7.52
CA TRP A 160 -5.64 10.28 8.80
C TRP A 160 -4.74 11.47 9.11
N ILE A 161 -4.85 12.01 10.31
CA ILE A 161 -3.95 13.02 10.86
C ILE A 161 -3.30 12.51 12.13
N MET A 162 -2.02 12.84 12.30
CA MET A 162 -1.25 12.47 13.49
C MET A 162 -1.04 13.69 14.40
N ASP A 163 -0.98 13.44 15.70
CA ASP A 163 -0.66 14.47 16.67
C ASP A 163 0.87 14.55 16.88
N LYS A 164 1.50 15.62 16.40
CA LYS A 164 2.95 15.84 16.57
C LYS A 164 3.38 16.04 18.03
N ASN A 165 2.44 16.42 18.91
CA ASN A 165 2.71 16.62 20.34
C ASN A 165 2.53 15.33 21.16
N ASN A 166 1.79 14.35 20.62
CA ASN A 166 1.53 13.06 21.25
C ASN A 166 1.82 11.92 20.24
N PRO A 167 3.09 11.65 19.90
CA PRO A 167 3.47 10.76 18.82
C PRO A 167 3.11 9.27 19.06
N SER A 168 2.76 8.89 20.28
CA SER A 168 2.30 7.55 20.63
C SER A 168 0.78 7.35 20.46
N PHE A 169 0.02 8.43 20.20
CA PHE A 169 -1.41 8.33 20.00
C PHE A 169 -1.73 7.79 18.60
N ASN A 170 -2.87 7.11 18.49
CA ASN A 170 -3.39 6.70 17.21
C ASN A 170 -3.72 7.92 16.35
N ALA A 171 -3.51 7.81 15.05
CA ALA A 171 -4.00 8.79 14.10
C ALA A 171 -5.54 8.93 14.19
N THR A 172 -6.03 10.11 13.93
CA THR A 172 -7.47 10.43 13.91
C THR A 172 -7.89 10.92 12.53
N ARG A 173 -9.19 11.08 12.28
CA ARG A 173 -9.70 11.61 11.01
C ARG A 173 -9.85 13.12 11.08
N GLY A 174 -9.39 13.80 10.05
CA GLY A 174 -9.50 15.27 10.00
C GLY A 174 -8.90 15.86 8.73
N VAL A 175 -8.90 17.19 8.65
CA VAL A 175 -8.21 17.95 7.61
C VAL A 175 -6.73 18.08 8.02
N ASP A 176 -5.82 17.69 7.14
CA ASP A 176 -4.37 17.80 7.38
C ASP A 176 -3.82 19.09 6.75
N THR A 177 -3.34 20.00 7.56
CA THR A 177 -2.73 21.27 7.14
C THR A 177 -1.20 21.29 7.29
N TYR A 178 -0.59 20.12 7.51
CA TYR A 178 0.85 19.99 7.79
C TYR A 178 1.59 19.13 6.77
N SER A 179 0.91 18.18 6.13
CA SER A 179 1.55 17.14 5.33
C SER A 179 1.27 17.32 3.85
N ASN A 180 2.25 17.01 3.01
CA ASN A 180 2.08 16.89 1.55
C ASN A 180 1.80 15.43 1.13
N ILE A 181 1.24 14.65 2.04
CA ILE A 181 0.81 13.28 1.86
C ILE A 181 -0.39 13.01 2.76
N GLU A 182 -1.48 12.55 2.18
CA GLU A 182 -2.73 12.27 2.89
C GLU A 182 -3.25 10.90 2.53
N GLN A 183 -3.69 10.14 3.51
CA GLN A 183 -4.24 8.81 3.32
C GLN A 183 -5.63 8.67 3.96
N ILE A 184 -6.52 8.03 3.20
CA ILE A 184 -7.83 7.57 3.68
C ILE A 184 -7.88 6.06 3.53
N THR A 185 -8.22 5.35 4.61
CA THR A 185 -8.56 3.94 4.57
C THR A 185 -10.00 3.75 5.04
N ILE A 186 -10.76 2.87 4.41
CA ILE A 186 -12.11 2.49 4.78
C ILE A 186 -12.16 0.97 4.83
N ASP A 187 -12.34 0.41 6.02
CA ASP A 187 -12.46 -1.03 6.21
C ASP A 187 -13.89 -1.48 5.91
N ASN A 188 -14.02 -2.63 5.23
CA ASN A 188 -15.29 -3.20 4.79
C ASN A 188 -16.19 -2.18 4.07
N PRO A 189 -15.68 -1.50 3.02
CA PRO A 189 -16.45 -0.50 2.32
C PRO A 189 -17.68 -1.13 1.67
N ALA A 190 -18.83 -0.44 1.73
CA ALA A 190 -20.03 -0.89 1.02
C ALA A 190 -19.76 -0.91 -0.50
N ALA A 191 -20.31 -1.90 -1.20
CA ALA A 191 -20.24 -1.91 -2.65
C ALA A 191 -21.00 -0.72 -3.25
N GLY A 192 -20.43 -0.10 -4.28
CA GLY A 192 -21.06 1.03 -4.95
C GLY A 192 -20.09 2.08 -5.46
N SER A 193 -20.61 3.26 -5.80
CA SER A 193 -19.82 4.36 -6.33
C SER A 193 -19.18 5.19 -5.21
N TYR A 194 -17.92 5.51 -5.38
CA TYR A 194 -17.14 6.39 -4.52
C TYR A 194 -16.52 7.51 -5.35
N THR A 195 -16.54 8.72 -4.82
CA THR A 195 -15.84 9.87 -5.42
C THR A 195 -14.60 10.16 -4.59
N LEU A 196 -13.43 10.07 -5.22
CA LEU A 196 -12.15 10.51 -4.68
C LEU A 196 -11.99 11.98 -5.07
N LYS A 197 -12.09 12.87 -4.09
CA LYS A 197 -12.07 14.31 -4.31
C LYS A 197 -10.77 14.90 -3.80
N VAL A 198 -10.10 15.68 -4.66
CA VAL A 198 -8.94 16.49 -4.30
C VAL A 198 -9.33 17.96 -4.42
N ASN A 199 -9.21 18.72 -3.33
CA ASN A 199 -9.41 20.16 -3.31
C ASN A 199 -8.07 20.89 -3.28
N GLY A 200 -7.95 21.97 -4.05
CA GLY A 200 -6.88 22.93 -3.93
C GLY A 200 -7.25 24.00 -2.92
N THR A 201 -7.03 23.73 -1.64
CA THR A 201 -7.43 24.64 -0.56
C THR A 201 -6.63 25.92 -0.59
N ALA A 202 -5.30 25.82 -0.75
CA ALA A 202 -4.43 26.97 -0.93
C ALA A 202 -3.23 26.58 -1.80
N VAL A 203 -3.20 26.99 -3.06
CA VAL A 203 -2.03 26.88 -3.94
C VAL A 203 -1.37 28.27 -3.98
N ALA A 204 -0.51 28.52 -2.98
CA ALA A 204 0.11 29.83 -2.75
C ALA A 204 1.27 30.11 -3.69
N VAL A 205 1.96 29.08 -4.17
CA VAL A 205 3.12 29.18 -5.06
C VAL A 205 2.89 28.41 -6.34
N GLY A 206 3.12 29.09 -7.46
CA GLY A 206 2.90 28.56 -8.82
C GLY A 206 1.49 28.83 -9.36
N PRO A 207 1.27 28.59 -10.67
CA PRO A 207 -0.06 28.74 -11.27
C PRO A 207 -0.98 27.56 -10.90
N ASN A 208 -0.41 26.41 -10.57
CA ASN A 208 -1.09 25.18 -10.15
C ASN A 208 -0.13 24.29 -9.40
N GLN A 209 -0.67 23.33 -8.65
CA GLN A 209 0.07 22.26 -8.00
C GLN A 209 -0.20 20.94 -8.72
N GLN A 210 0.86 20.27 -9.18
CA GLN A 210 0.75 18.88 -9.65
C GLN A 210 0.67 17.95 -8.45
N TYR A 211 -0.22 16.95 -8.51
CA TYR A 211 -0.37 15.93 -7.50
C TYR A 211 -0.49 14.52 -8.12
N SER A 212 -0.29 13.51 -7.29
CA SER A 212 -0.52 12.11 -7.59
C SER A 212 -1.55 11.54 -6.62
N LEU A 213 -2.53 10.84 -7.15
CA LEU A 213 -3.56 10.12 -6.40
C LEU A 213 -3.47 8.64 -6.75
N THR A 214 -3.52 7.76 -5.75
CA THR A 214 -3.66 6.31 -5.97
C THR A 214 -4.78 5.75 -5.12
N TRP A 215 -5.32 4.61 -5.54
CA TRP A 215 -6.30 3.87 -4.74
C TRP A 215 -6.07 2.37 -4.86
N ILE A 216 -6.39 1.67 -3.78
CA ILE A 216 -6.34 0.21 -3.68
C ILE A 216 -7.70 -0.25 -3.19
N ILE A 217 -8.25 -1.27 -3.84
CA ILE A 217 -9.44 -1.98 -3.37
C ILE A 217 -8.99 -3.40 -3.07
N GLU A 218 -8.85 -3.71 -1.80
CA GLU A 218 -8.51 -5.06 -1.35
C GLU A 218 -9.80 -5.91 -1.34
N GLN A 219 -9.70 -7.10 -1.93
CA GLN A 219 -10.77 -8.09 -1.90
C GLN A 219 -10.33 -9.31 -1.11
N GLN A 220 -11.28 -10.05 -0.59
CA GLN A 220 -10.98 -11.38 -0.03
C GLN A 220 -10.48 -12.29 -1.14
N TYR A 221 -9.37 -12.97 -0.87
CA TYR A 221 -8.88 -14.03 -1.73
C TYR A 221 -8.20 -15.14 -0.95
N ILE A 222 -8.14 -16.31 -1.56
CA ILE A 222 -7.26 -17.41 -1.19
C ILE A 222 -6.59 -17.86 -2.49
N GLU A 223 -5.26 -17.90 -2.50
CA GLU A 223 -4.45 -18.34 -3.64
C GLU A 223 -3.52 -19.47 -3.18
N VAL A 224 -3.65 -20.65 -3.79
CA VAL A 224 -2.75 -21.77 -3.51
C VAL A 224 -1.44 -21.53 -4.23
N LEU A 225 -0.34 -21.43 -3.46
CA LEU A 225 1.01 -21.17 -3.96
C LEU A 225 1.76 -22.46 -4.29
N TYR A 226 1.52 -23.53 -3.50
CA TYR A 226 2.15 -24.84 -3.70
C TYR A 226 1.35 -25.94 -2.98
N PRO A 227 1.11 -27.10 -3.62
CA PRO A 227 1.29 -27.32 -5.06
C PRO A 227 0.23 -26.54 -5.85
N ASN A 228 0.61 -25.96 -7.00
CA ASN A 228 -0.29 -25.13 -7.82
C ASN A 228 -0.38 -25.59 -9.28
N GLY A 229 0.25 -26.75 -9.61
CA GLY A 229 0.17 -27.43 -10.89
C GLY A 229 1.52 -27.70 -11.53
N GLY A 230 1.65 -28.88 -12.15
CA GLY A 230 2.88 -29.31 -12.80
C GLY A 230 3.95 -29.94 -11.91
N GLU A 231 3.73 -29.98 -10.59
CA GLU A 231 4.66 -30.63 -9.67
C GLU A 231 4.57 -32.15 -9.77
N ASN A 232 5.73 -32.81 -9.68
CA ASN A 232 5.83 -34.25 -9.54
C ASN A 232 6.00 -34.61 -8.05
N LEU A 233 4.90 -35.02 -7.40
CA LEU A 233 4.89 -35.42 -6.01
C LEU A 233 5.19 -36.91 -5.89
N SER A 234 6.19 -37.27 -5.09
CA SER A 234 6.53 -38.69 -4.87
C SER A 234 5.50 -39.36 -3.94
N PRO A 235 4.95 -40.53 -4.31
CA PRO A 235 4.05 -41.26 -3.43
C PRO A 235 4.69 -41.58 -2.06
N GLY A 236 3.94 -41.35 -0.98
CA GLY A 236 4.42 -41.60 0.38
C GLY A 236 5.35 -40.55 0.97
N SER A 237 5.68 -39.51 0.23
CA SER A 237 6.43 -38.36 0.79
C SER A 237 5.48 -37.37 1.47
N SER A 238 5.96 -36.75 2.56
CA SER A 238 5.29 -35.60 3.18
C SER A 238 5.43 -34.39 2.28
N GLN A 239 4.34 -33.69 2.03
CA GLN A 239 4.30 -32.48 1.22
C GLN A 239 3.85 -31.29 2.07
N VAL A 240 4.34 -30.12 1.69
CA VAL A 240 3.89 -28.86 2.29
C VAL A 240 2.90 -28.21 1.33
N ILE A 241 1.75 -27.81 1.84
CA ILE A 241 0.78 -27.01 1.10
C ILE A 241 0.95 -25.57 1.60
N THR A 242 1.12 -24.63 0.68
CA THR A 242 1.19 -23.21 1.01
C THR A 242 0.19 -22.42 0.20
N TRP A 243 -0.37 -21.42 0.80
CA TRP A 243 -1.30 -20.48 0.15
C TRP A 243 -1.10 -19.07 0.70
N ASP A 244 -1.60 -18.10 -0.03
CA ASP A 244 -1.75 -16.72 0.43
C ASP A 244 -3.23 -16.39 0.57
N ASN A 245 -3.57 -15.51 1.49
CA ASN A 245 -4.94 -15.05 1.67
C ASN A 245 -4.98 -13.61 2.18
N ALA A 246 -6.04 -12.90 1.86
CA ALA A 246 -6.35 -11.59 2.43
C ALA A 246 -7.84 -11.48 2.76
N GLY A 247 -8.13 -10.76 3.84
CA GLY A 247 -9.50 -10.48 4.29
C GLY A 247 -10.27 -11.71 4.81
N ILE A 248 -9.63 -12.84 5.00
CA ILE A 248 -10.27 -14.06 5.52
C ILE A 248 -10.26 -14.00 7.03
N SER A 249 -11.41 -14.09 7.66
CA SER A 249 -11.59 -14.13 9.12
C SER A 249 -12.06 -15.49 9.65
N ALA A 250 -12.67 -16.30 8.79
CA ALA A 250 -13.16 -17.64 9.15
C ALA A 250 -12.05 -18.68 8.98
N ASN A 251 -12.15 -19.78 9.75
CA ASN A 251 -11.30 -20.94 9.53
C ASN A 251 -11.49 -21.51 8.13
N GLN A 252 -10.39 -21.98 7.56
CA GLN A 252 -10.31 -22.52 6.21
C GLN A 252 -10.37 -24.04 6.24
N THR A 253 -10.87 -24.65 5.16
CA THR A 253 -10.78 -26.10 4.92
C THR A 253 -9.78 -26.35 3.81
N VAL A 254 -8.84 -27.25 4.04
CA VAL A 254 -7.86 -27.68 3.02
C VAL A 254 -8.26 -29.06 2.54
N GLU A 255 -8.46 -29.19 1.24
CA GLU A 255 -8.92 -30.40 0.57
C GLU A 255 -8.09 -30.67 -0.67
N TYR A 256 -8.05 -31.90 -1.14
CA TYR A 256 -7.47 -32.29 -2.42
C TYR A 256 -8.43 -33.10 -3.27
N SER A 257 -8.25 -33.03 -4.58
CA SER A 257 -9.02 -33.81 -5.56
C SER A 257 -8.07 -34.58 -6.46
N LEU A 258 -8.42 -35.83 -6.75
CA LEU A 258 -7.73 -36.72 -7.70
C LEU A 258 -8.41 -36.77 -9.08
N ASN A 259 -9.50 -36.02 -9.28
CA ASN A 259 -10.34 -36.09 -10.46
C ASN A 259 -10.81 -34.70 -10.93
N ASN A 260 -9.89 -33.75 -10.95
CA ASN A 260 -10.12 -32.37 -11.41
C ASN A 260 -11.29 -31.67 -10.71
N GLY A 261 -11.45 -31.87 -9.40
CA GLY A 261 -12.48 -31.19 -8.63
C GLY A 261 -13.85 -31.88 -8.61
N ALA A 262 -14.01 -33.07 -9.24
CA ALA A 262 -15.28 -33.77 -9.21
C ALA A 262 -15.61 -34.33 -7.81
N ASN A 263 -14.60 -34.71 -7.04
CA ASN A 263 -14.72 -35.10 -5.62
C ASN A 263 -13.54 -34.52 -4.86
N TRP A 264 -13.77 -34.21 -3.58
CA TRP A 264 -12.78 -33.63 -2.68
C TRP A 264 -12.60 -34.49 -1.44
N THR A 265 -11.37 -34.63 -1.00
CA THR A 265 -11.01 -35.30 0.24
C THR A 265 -10.39 -34.27 1.19
N THR A 266 -10.95 -34.15 2.38
CA THR A 266 -10.49 -33.17 3.38
C THR A 266 -9.18 -33.62 4.00
N ILE A 267 -8.18 -32.75 4.00
CA ILE A 267 -6.92 -32.86 4.72
C ILE A 267 -7.08 -32.26 6.11
N SER A 268 -7.66 -31.06 6.20
CA SER A 268 -7.95 -30.37 7.45
C SER A 268 -9.19 -29.51 7.32
N SER A 269 -10.12 -29.60 8.26
CA SER A 269 -11.42 -28.91 8.23
C SER A 269 -11.46 -27.60 9.04
N SER A 270 -10.40 -27.25 9.75
CA SER A 270 -10.39 -26.08 10.64
C SER A 270 -8.99 -25.47 10.76
N VAL A 271 -8.51 -24.92 9.66
CA VAL A 271 -7.22 -24.22 9.63
C VAL A 271 -7.47 -22.73 9.92
N PRO A 272 -6.84 -22.14 10.96
CA PRO A 272 -7.01 -20.74 11.27
C PRO A 272 -6.71 -19.84 10.08
N ALA A 273 -7.44 -18.72 9.95
CA ALA A 273 -7.26 -17.75 8.86
C ALA A 273 -5.83 -17.19 8.77
N THR A 274 -5.12 -17.12 9.91
CA THR A 274 -3.73 -16.67 10.00
C THR A 274 -2.70 -17.71 9.55
N THR A 275 -3.13 -18.94 9.29
CA THR A 275 -2.26 -20.02 8.82
C THR A 275 -2.24 -20.03 7.30
N THR A 276 -1.06 -20.02 6.72
CA THR A 276 -0.82 -20.04 5.26
C THR A 276 0.02 -21.25 4.83
N ARG A 277 0.18 -22.25 5.72
CA ARG A 277 1.00 -23.44 5.49
C ARG A 277 0.45 -24.63 6.28
N LEU A 278 0.43 -25.80 5.64
CA LEU A 278 0.10 -27.10 6.23
C LEU A 278 1.11 -28.15 5.73
N THR A 279 1.48 -29.12 6.60
CA THR A 279 2.40 -30.23 6.25
C THR A 279 1.74 -31.55 6.51
#